data_3dd471e4ad74ce8360977019a3623950
#
_entry.id   3dd471e4ad74ce8360977019a3623950
#
_cell.length_a   1.000
_cell.length_b   1.000
_cell.length_c   1.000
_cell.angle_alpha   90.00
_cell.angle_beta   90.00
_cell.angle_gamma   90.00
#
_symmetry.space_group_name_H-M   'P 1'
#
loop_
_entity.id
_entity.type
_entity.pdbx_description
1 polymer ?
#
loop_
_entity_poly.entity_id
_entity_poly.type
_entity_poly.pdbx_seq_one_letter_code
_entity_poly.pdbx_strand_id
1 'polypeptide(L)'
;MSPVLRKSLKAFGWTLAVTLGLCILTLGVLLLWVQSRKEVLPRGAIPAQSKLLNPSYREAADRAMQVLRTAQAGRHFPSVAMAVGVDGQLVWTGTVGYEDVAAARPATADTHYYIASIAKFFTSVALGRLIEEEKLDLKTTFHSVVPDFPPFTEDFTLSQLQRHQAGIRHWRLSDLFNRHWYESIHEAALDLVGDPLLFKPGTRTSYSTPGYTLLALAMEKVAREDYPHLMHRLVLDPAGMHDTFLDRFNRTTGHIATPYFVSSKSIVRIPEFNVSDRWAGGGFLATPADVVRFGNAVLQGEMVSARFRARLLRQATGIDDLPIAFIEEQSSLGMKLTGGGTGWSGRSSLSIYPEQRVVVVIATNTRPADDRGPGIDEDIIAALFTAAR
;
A
#
# COMPACT_ATOMS: atom_id res chain seq x y z
N MET A 1 -43.57 -42.71 16.63
CA MET A 1 -42.97 -41.37 16.56
C MET A 1 -44.07 -40.40 17.00
N SER A 2 -43.84 -39.61 18.04
CA SER A 2 -44.85 -38.69 18.57
C SER A 2 -45.22 -37.60 17.58
N PRO A 3 -46.44 -37.07 17.59
CA PRO A 3 -46.88 -35.96 16.72
C PRO A 3 -45.98 -34.73 16.83
N VAL A 4 -45.40 -34.48 17.99
CA VAL A 4 -44.47 -33.37 18.27
C VAL A 4 -43.14 -33.58 17.50
N LEU A 5 -42.61 -34.80 17.52
CA LEU A 5 -41.35 -35.13 16.82
C LEU A 5 -41.51 -34.99 15.29
N ARG A 6 -42.70 -35.38 14.76
CA ARG A 6 -43.01 -35.18 13.31
C ARG A 6 -43.09 -33.71 12.92
N LYS A 7 -43.69 -32.86 13.78
CA LYS A 7 -43.74 -31.41 13.51
C LYS A 7 -42.36 -30.78 13.57
N SER A 8 -41.54 -31.13 14.56
CA SER A 8 -40.15 -30.63 14.66
C SER A 8 -39.27 -31.06 13.48
N LEU A 9 -39.37 -32.31 13.02
CA LEU A 9 -38.65 -32.80 11.84
C LEU A 9 -39.06 -32.09 10.55
N LYS A 10 -40.38 -31.83 10.38
CA LYS A 10 -40.87 -31.05 9.24
C LYS A 10 -40.38 -29.61 9.28
N ALA A 11 -40.46 -28.94 10.43
CA ALA A 11 -39.95 -27.58 10.63
C ALA A 11 -38.44 -27.50 10.33
N PHE A 12 -37.66 -28.42 10.86
CA PHE A 12 -36.23 -28.55 10.58
C PHE A 12 -35.92 -28.75 9.09
N GLY A 13 -36.68 -29.65 8.42
CA GLY A 13 -36.55 -29.85 6.96
C GLY A 13 -36.86 -28.59 6.15
N TRP A 14 -37.92 -27.85 6.53
CA TRP A 14 -38.24 -26.57 5.89
C TRP A 14 -37.17 -25.51 6.11
N THR A 15 -36.65 -25.36 7.34
CA THR A 15 -35.55 -24.42 7.66
C THR A 15 -34.32 -24.75 6.84
N LEU A 16 -33.94 -26.03 6.78
CA LEU A 16 -32.79 -26.49 5.99
C LEU A 16 -32.96 -26.20 4.49
N ALA A 17 -34.16 -26.48 3.93
CA ALA A 17 -34.47 -26.23 2.52
C ALA A 17 -34.43 -24.73 2.18
N VAL A 18 -34.99 -23.88 3.05
CA VAL A 18 -34.95 -22.41 2.89
C VAL A 18 -33.51 -21.89 2.97
N THR A 19 -32.74 -22.35 3.95
CA THR A 19 -31.32 -21.96 4.09
C THR A 19 -30.51 -22.37 2.87
N LEU A 20 -30.69 -23.60 2.39
CA LEU A 20 -30.00 -24.09 1.17
C LEU A 20 -30.41 -23.28 -0.05
N GLY A 21 -31.70 -23.00 -0.21
CA GLY A 21 -32.24 -22.14 -1.28
C GLY A 21 -31.65 -20.74 -1.27
N LEU A 22 -31.54 -20.12 -0.09
CA LEU A 22 -30.89 -18.83 0.06
C LEU A 22 -29.40 -18.88 -0.28
N CYS A 23 -28.69 -19.92 0.15
CA CYS A 23 -27.29 -20.11 -0.20
C CYS A 23 -27.07 -20.26 -1.70
N ILE A 24 -27.93 -21.06 -2.38
CA ILE A 24 -27.87 -21.24 -3.85
C ILE A 24 -28.17 -19.93 -4.56
N LEU A 25 -29.19 -19.19 -4.13
CA LEU A 25 -29.52 -17.89 -4.69
C LEU A 25 -28.37 -16.88 -4.52
N THR A 26 -27.82 -16.80 -3.31
CA THR A 26 -26.69 -15.91 -3.01
C THR A 26 -25.47 -16.26 -3.86
N LEU A 27 -25.16 -17.54 -3.99
CA LEU A 27 -24.07 -18.02 -4.85
C LEU A 27 -24.34 -17.68 -6.32
N GLY A 28 -25.58 -17.87 -6.79
CA GLY A 28 -25.99 -17.52 -8.16
C GLY A 28 -25.83 -16.03 -8.44
N VAL A 29 -26.30 -15.18 -7.53
CA VAL A 29 -26.12 -13.72 -7.64
C VAL A 29 -24.64 -13.34 -7.64
N LEU A 30 -23.83 -13.93 -6.76
CA LEU A 30 -22.40 -13.69 -6.72
C LEU A 30 -21.71 -14.10 -8.02
N LEU A 31 -22.05 -15.26 -8.57
CA LEU A 31 -21.50 -15.73 -9.84
C LEU A 31 -21.89 -14.82 -11.02
N LEU A 32 -23.14 -14.38 -11.10
CA LEU A 32 -23.59 -13.41 -12.10
C LEU A 32 -22.88 -12.07 -11.95
N TRP A 33 -22.71 -11.61 -10.73
CA TRP A 33 -21.99 -10.37 -10.43
C TRP A 33 -20.51 -10.46 -10.83
N VAL A 34 -19.81 -11.56 -10.50
CA VAL A 34 -18.44 -11.80 -10.96
C VAL A 34 -18.37 -11.88 -12.48
N GLN A 35 -19.33 -12.57 -13.12
CA GLN A 35 -19.37 -12.71 -14.58
C GLN A 35 -19.57 -11.37 -15.28
N SER A 36 -20.41 -10.49 -14.74
CA SER A 36 -20.65 -9.15 -15.31
C SER A 36 -19.43 -8.22 -15.23
N ARG A 37 -18.43 -8.55 -14.40
CA ARG A 37 -17.21 -7.77 -14.22
C ARG A 37 -15.98 -8.39 -14.86
N LYS A 38 -16.15 -9.50 -15.57
CA LYS A 38 -15.05 -10.10 -16.33
C LYS A 38 -14.70 -9.21 -17.51
N GLU A 39 -13.41 -8.97 -17.63
CA GLU A 39 -12.84 -8.25 -18.75
C GLU A 39 -11.82 -9.14 -19.46
N VAL A 40 -11.53 -8.83 -20.69
CA VAL A 40 -10.55 -9.52 -21.51
C VAL A 40 -9.57 -8.50 -22.04
N LEU A 41 -8.30 -8.80 -21.96
CA LEU A 41 -7.28 -7.93 -22.56
C LEU A 41 -7.61 -7.69 -24.03
N PRO A 42 -7.54 -6.44 -24.51
CA PRO A 42 -7.76 -6.13 -25.92
C PRO A 42 -6.88 -6.97 -26.82
N ARG A 43 -7.43 -7.39 -27.96
CA ARG A 43 -6.69 -8.17 -28.97
C ARG A 43 -5.63 -7.29 -29.62
N GLY A 44 -4.46 -7.85 -29.91
CA GLY A 44 -3.34 -7.15 -30.53
C GLY A 44 -2.11 -7.04 -29.64
N ALA A 45 -1.18 -6.19 -30.04
CA ALA A 45 0.02 -5.95 -29.26
C ALA A 45 -0.32 -5.20 -27.96
N ILE A 46 0.16 -5.71 -26.84
CA ILE A 46 0.01 -5.05 -25.54
C ILE A 46 0.78 -3.72 -25.57
N PRO A 47 0.14 -2.58 -25.24
CA PRO A 47 0.82 -1.29 -25.24
C PRO A 47 1.97 -1.29 -24.24
N ALA A 48 3.03 -0.59 -24.59
CA ALA A 48 4.19 -0.43 -23.73
C ALA A 48 4.86 0.91 -24.00
N GLN A 49 5.27 1.58 -22.94
CA GLN A 49 5.99 2.86 -23.01
C GLN A 49 7.29 2.76 -22.22
N SER A 50 8.32 3.40 -22.74
CA SER A 50 9.62 3.53 -22.11
C SER A 50 10.06 5.00 -22.20
N LYS A 51 10.28 5.65 -21.05
CA LYS A 51 10.75 7.02 -20.98
C LYS A 51 12.16 7.02 -20.38
N LEU A 52 13.15 7.17 -21.23
CA LEU A 52 14.56 7.29 -20.86
C LEU A 52 14.86 8.76 -20.54
N LEU A 53 15.27 9.04 -19.31
CA LEU A 53 15.58 10.38 -18.81
C LEU A 53 17.10 10.65 -18.83
N ASN A 54 17.91 9.60 -18.78
CA ASN A 54 19.36 9.69 -18.93
C ASN A 54 19.84 8.71 -20.01
N PRO A 55 20.38 9.21 -21.16
CA PRO A 55 20.79 8.37 -22.28
C PRO A 55 21.85 7.31 -21.96
N SER A 56 22.66 7.50 -20.93
CA SER A 56 23.69 6.53 -20.51
C SER A 56 23.08 5.18 -20.11
N TYR A 57 21.84 5.14 -19.66
CA TYR A 57 21.14 3.94 -19.21
C TYR A 57 20.30 3.24 -20.29
N ARG A 58 20.50 3.55 -21.59
CA ARG A 58 19.67 3.01 -22.67
C ARG A 58 19.63 1.48 -22.70
N GLU A 59 20.78 0.83 -22.66
CA GLU A 59 20.85 -0.65 -22.71
C GLU A 59 20.17 -1.28 -21.47
N ALA A 60 20.39 -0.72 -20.27
CA ALA A 60 19.74 -1.15 -19.05
C ALA A 60 18.22 -0.98 -19.13
N ALA A 61 17.76 0.16 -19.65
CA ALA A 61 16.34 0.45 -19.87
C ALA A 61 15.67 -0.52 -20.85
N ASP A 62 16.34 -0.84 -21.96
CA ASP A 62 15.84 -1.79 -22.95
C ASP A 62 15.70 -3.21 -22.36
N ARG A 63 16.68 -3.65 -21.57
CA ARG A 63 16.61 -4.93 -20.84
C ARG A 63 15.52 -4.93 -19.78
N ALA A 64 15.38 -3.85 -19.00
CA ALA A 64 14.32 -3.71 -18.03
C ALA A 64 12.92 -3.74 -18.67
N MET A 65 12.75 -3.11 -19.84
CA MET A 65 11.51 -3.23 -20.63
C MET A 65 11.20 -4.67 -21.06
N GLN A 66 12.20 -5.47 -21.42
CA GLN A 66 11.99 -6.89 -21.74
C GLN A 66 11.52 -7.67 -20.50
N VAL A 67 12.09 -7.39 -19.32
CA VAL A 67 11.65 -7.99 -18.05
C VAL A 67 10.19 -7.63 -17.77
N LEU A 68 9.79 -6.36 -17.93
CA LEU A 68 8.40 -5.94 -17.77
C LEU A 68 7.44 -6.65 -18.72
N ARG A 69 7.79 -6.76 -20.00
CA ARG A 69 6.97 -7.48 -20.99
C ARG A 69 6.81 -8.95 -20.62
N THR A 70 7.89 -9.60 -20.21
CA THR A 70 7.88 -11.01 -19.80
C THR A 70 7.00 -11.21 -18.56
N ALA A 71 7.12 -10.34 -17.57
CA ALA A 71 6.31 -10.39 -16.34
C ALA A 71 4.82 -10.17 -16.65
N GLN A 72 4.48 -9.18 -17.47
CA GLN A 72 3.10 -8.91 -17.88
C GLN A 72 2.50 -10.13 -18.60
N ALA A 73 3.21 -10.71 -19.60
CA ALA A 73 2.72 -11.84 -20.36
C ALA A 73 2.59 -13.11 -19.51
N GLY A 74 3.59 -13.41 -18.68
CA GLY A 74 3.63 -14.61 -17.84
C GLY A 74 2.58 -14.62 -16.71
N ARG A 75 2.17 -13.44 -16.24
CA ARG A 75 1.21 -13.28 -15.14
C ARG A 75 -0.14 -12.72 -15.59
N HIS A 76 -0.27 -12.32 -16.86
CA HIS A 76 -1.47 -11.69 -17.42
C HIS A 76 -1.88 -10.42 -16.66
N PHE A 77 -0.94 -9.66 -16.17
CA PHE A 77 -1.24 -8.39 -15.50
C PHE A 77 -1.95 -7.44 -16.48
N PRO A 78 -3.04 -6.78 -16.08
CA PRO A 78 -3.60 -5.69 -16.84
C PRO A 78 -2.58 -4.59 -17.07
N SER A 79 -1.84 -4.18 -16.04
CA SER A 79 -0.63 -3.35 -16.21
C SER A 79 0.44 -3.66 -15.17
N VAL A 80 1.68 -3.40 -15.57
CA VAL A 80 2.86 -3.34 -14.71
C VAL A 80 3.68 -2.11 -15.08
N ALA A 81 4.12 -1.38 -14.08
CA ALA A 81 4.94 -0.20 -14.23
C ALA A 81 6.19 -0.30 -13.35
N MET A 82 7.27 0.31 -13.81
CA MET A 82 8.54 0.37 -13.09
C MET A 82 9.17 1.75 -13.25
N ALA A 83 9.86 2.20 -12.21
CA ALA A 83 10.73 3.36 -12.26
C ALA A 83 12.07 3.03 -11.60
N VAL A 84 13.14 3.64 -12.09
CA VAL A 84 14.49 3.45 -11.55
C VAL A 84 15.16 4.80 -11.32
N GLY A 85 15.72 4.96 -10.12
CA GLY A 85 16.56 6.06 -9.71
C GLY A 85 18.02 5.60 -9.56
N VAL A 86 18.96 6.43 -9.96
CA VAL A 86 20.40 6.21 -9.77
C VAL A 86 21.03 7.52 -9.31
N ASP A 87 21.87 7.46 -8.30
CA ASP A 87 22.57 8.61 -7.73
C ASP A 87 21.64 9.80 -7.39
N GLY A 88 20.43 9.49 -6.91
CA GLY A 88 19.42 10.50 -6.55
C GLY A 88 18.64 11.08 -7.73
N GLN A 89 18.87 10.61 -8.94
CA GLN A 89 18.16 11.06 -10.14
C GLN A 89 17.21 9.98 -10.64
N LEU A 90 16.01 10.34 -11.06
CA LEU A 90 15.13 9.46 -11.82
C LEU A 90 15.74 9.29 -13.23
N VAL A 91 16.13 8.08 -13.61
CA VAL A 91 16.82 7.83 -14.89
C VAL A 91 15.95 7.16 -15.94
N TRP A 92 14.93 6.41 -15.50
CA TRP A 92 14.05 5.67 -16.41
C TRP A 92 12.70 5.33 -15.79
N THR A 93 11.66 5.29 -16.66
CA THR A 93 10.36 4.71 -16.35
C THR A 93 9.88 3.83 -17.49
N GLY A 94 9.21 2.73 -17.16
CA GLY A 94 8.61 1.81 -18.14
C GLY A 94 7.24 1.33 -17.69
N THR A 95 6.32 1.18 -18.64
CA THR A 95 4.97 0.64 -18.41
C THR A 95 4.60 -0.35 -19.48
N VAL A 96 3.86 -1.39 -19.11
CA VAL A 96 3.29 -2.38 -20.05
C VAL A 96 1.86 -2.66 -19.64
N GLY A 97 0.92 -2.61 -20.59
CA GLY A 97 -0.48 -2.94 -20.37
C GLY A 97 -1.40 -1.73 -20.29
N TYR A 98 -2.53 -1.92 -19.63
CA TYR A 98 -3.65 -0.98 -19.60
C TYR A 98 -3.92 -0.49 -18.18
N GLU A 99 -4.06 0.82 -18.00
CA GLU A 99 -4.59 1.38 -16.76
C GLU A 99 -6.09 1.08 -16.61
N ASP A 100 -6.81 0.96 -17.75
CA ASP A 100 -8.20 0.53 -17.81
C ASP A 100 -8.40 -0.41 -19.02
N VAL A 101 -8.71 -1.69 -18.74
CA VAL A 101 -8.85 -2.73 -19.76
C VAL A 101 -10.11 -2.52 -20.58
N ALA A 102 -11.25 -2.20 -19.95
CA ALA A 102 -12.52 -2.00 -20.65
C ALA A 102 -12.49 -0.80 -21.59
N ALA A 103 -11.84 0.28 -21.17
CA ALA A 103 -11.65 1.47 -21.99
C ALA A 103 -10.49 1.33 -23.00
N ALA A 104 -9.76 0.21 -22.99
CA ALA A 104 -8.53 -0.01 -23.75
C ALA A 104 -7.50 1.14 -23.56
N ARG A 105 -7.50 1.77 -22.38
CA ARG A 105 -6.63 2.90 -22.08
C ARG A 105 -5.26 2.43 -21.60
N PRO A 106 -4.17 2.71 -22.37
CA PRO A 106 -2.82 2.29 -22.01
C PRO A 106 -2.35 2.87 -20.68
N ALA A 107 -1.59 2.09 -19.92
CA ALA A 107 -0.83 2.63 -18.81
C ALA A 107 0.35 3.45 -19.33
N THR A 108 0.62 4.59 -18.68
CA THR A 108 1.66 5.55 -19.03
C THR A 108 2.55 5.86 -17.84
N ALA A 109 3.60 6.66 -18.02
CA ALA A 109 4.43 7.14 -16.92
C ALA A 109 3.64 7.96 -15.89
N ASP A 110 2.51 8.55 -16.30
CA ASP A 110 1.65 9.41 -15.49
C ASP A 110 0.49 8.62 -14.83
N THR A 111 0.43 7.31 -15.04
CA THR A 111 -0.58 6.46 -14.42
C THR A 111 -0.30 6.31 -12.92
N HIS A 112 -1.31 6.65 -12.11
CA HIS A 112 -1.27 6.51 -10.66
C HIS A 112 -1.71 5.12 -10.21
N TYR A 113 -0.92 4.53 -9.36
CA TYR A 113 -1.19 3.23 -8.75
C TYR A 113 -1.47 3.39 -7.27
N TYR A 114 -2.33 2.56 -6.71
CA TYR A 114 -2.44 2.41 -5.27
C TYR A 114 -1.15 1.80 -4.73
N ILE A 115 -0.43 2.56 -3.93
CA ILE A 115 0.86 2.11 -3.36
C ILE A 115 0.68 1.31 -2.07
N ALA A 116 -0.56 1.22 -1.58
CA ALA A 116 -0.92 0.48 -0.37
C ALA A 116 0.06 0.77 0.79
N SER A 117 0.60 -0.26 1.44
CA SER A 117 1.42 -0.10 2.66
C SER A 117 2.75 0.65 2.48
N ILE A 118 3.17 1.01 1.26
CA ILE A 118 4.26 1.97 1.07
C ILE A 118 3.92 3.33 1.73
N ALA A 119 2.63 3.67 1.85
CA ALA A 119 2.17 4.83 2.61
C ALA A 119 2.74 4.92 4.04
N LYS A 120 2.99 3.77 4.68
CA LYS A 120 3.56 3.73 6.03
C LYS A 120 4.99 4.28 6.09
N PHE A 121 5.73 4.17 4.99
CA PHE A 121 7.08 4.74 4.90
C PHE A 121 7.02 6.27 4.88
N PHE A 122 6.07 6.82 4.13
CA PHE A 122 5.81 8.25 4.11
C PHE A 122 5.41 8.76 5.50
N THR A 123 4.46 8.08 6.15
CA THR A 123 4.03 8.41 7.52
C THR A 123 5.19 8.32 8.52
N SER A 124 6.06 7.31 8.39
CA SER A 124 7.20 7.12 9.29
C SER A 124 8.28 8.19 9.10
N VAL A 125 8.50 8.66 7.87
CA VAL A 125 9.40 9.79 7.60
C VAL A 125 8.81 11.08 8.18
N ALA A 126 7.52 11.35 7.96
CA ALA A 126 6.84 12.50 8.55
C ALA A 126 6.92 12.50 10.09
N LEU A 127 6.69 11.33 10.70
CA LEU A 127 6.85 11.13 12.15
C LEU A 127 8.27 11.46 12.61
N GLY A 128 9.27 10.99 11.85
CA GLY A 128 10.67 11.28 12.13
C GLY A 128 10.99 12.77 12.11
N ARG A 129 10.47 13.50 11.18
CA ARG A 129 10.64 14.96 11.11
C ARG A 129 9.98 15.67 12.29
N LEU A 130 8.78 15.24 12.71
CA LEU A 130 8.15 15.79 13.91
C LEU A 130 8.95 15.53 15.18
N ILE A 131 9.65 14.39 15.25
CA ILE A 131 10.56 14.08 16.36
C ILE A 131 11.80 14.98 16.32
N GLU A 132 12.36 15.22 15.14
CA GLU A 132 13.51 16.13 14.96
C GLU A 132 13.14 17.60 15.19
N GLU A 133 11.88 17.98 14.94
CA GLU A 133 11.31 19.28 15.32
C GLU A 133 10.97 19.39 16.82
N GLU A 134 11.30 18.37 17.61
CA GLU A 134 10.99 18.27 19.06
C GLU A 134 9.50 18.40 19.40
N LYS A 135 8.62 18.16 18.41
CA LYS A 135 7.17 18.23 18.57
C LYS A 135 6.56 16.97 19.14
N LEU A 136 7.29 15.84 19.03
CA LEU A 136 6.77 14.53 19.39
C LEU A 136 7.88 13.62 19.92
N ASP A 137 7.57 12.87 21.00
CA ASP A 137 8.40 11.79 21.52
C ASP A 137 7.65 10.46 21.37
N LEU A 138 8.31 9.45 20.84
CA LEU A 138 7.76 8.11 20.67
C LEU A 138 7.37 7.39 21.96
N LYS A 139 7.95 7.79 23.09
CA LYS A 139 7.60 7.27 24.42
C LYS A 139 6.30 7.86 24.96
N THR A 140 5.84 8.95 24.37
CA THR A 140 4.58 9.60 24.72
C THR A 140 3.41 8.64 24.45
N THR A 141 2.45 8.59 25.36
CA THR A 141 1.25 7.76 25.18
C THR A 141 0.25 8.44 24.25
N PHE A 142 -0.53 7.64 23.53
CA PHE A 142 -1.52 8.15 22.58
C PHE A 142 -2.53 9.07 23.27
N HIS A 143 -3.07 8.65 24.42
CA HIS A 143 -4.11 9.42 25.10
C HIS A 143 -3.59 10.73 25.71
N SER A 144 -2.29 10.82 26.05
CA SER A 144 -1.71 12.08 26.49
C SER A 144 -1.61 13.13 25.37
N VAL A 145 -1.51 12.69 24.11
CA VAL A 145 -1.50 13.56 22.92
C VAL A 145 -2.91 13.86 22.40
N VAL A 146 -3.82 12.90 22.54
CA VAL A 146 -5.20 12.99 22.05
C VAL A 146 -6.19 12.73 23.21
N PRO A 147 -6.23 13.62 24.22
CA PRO A 147 -7.01 13.37 25.45
C PRO A 147 -8.52 13.33 25.23
N ASP A 148 -9.00 13.97 24.14
CA ASP A 148 -10.42 13.99 23.80
C ASP A 148 -10.89 12.73 23.06
N PHE A 149 -9.97 11.82 22.70
CA PHE A 149 -10.32 10.57 22.07
C PHE A 149 -10.85 9.58 23.12
N PRO A 150 -11.95 8.84 22.82
CA PRO A 150 -12.46 7.84 23.75
C PRO A 150 -11.38 6.83 24.18
N PRO A 151 -11.26 6.50 25.47
CA PRO A 151 -10.16 5.69 25.97
C PRO A 151 -10.26 4.24 25.51
N PHE A 152 -9.11 3.65 25.22
CA PHE A 152 -8.95 2.21 25.11
C PHE A 152 -8.87 1.56 26.51
N THR A 153 -8.97 0.24 26.57
CA THR A 153 -8.86 -0.51 27.84
C THR A 153 -7.51 -0.32 28.55
N GLU A 154 -6.46 -0.12 27.78
CA GLU A 154 -5.12 0.27 28.25
C GLU A 154 -4.55 1.28 27.25
N ASP A 155 -3.75 2.24 27.74
CA ASP A 155 -3.04 3.20 26.88
C ASP A 155 -1.79 2.58 26.27
N PHE A 156 -1.31 3.15 25.19
CA PHE A 156 -0.14 2.67 24.45
C PHE A 156 0.68 3.87 23.94
N THR A 157 1.97 3.64 23.74
CA THR A 157 2.87 4.67 23.24
C THR A 157 2.78 4.80 21.72
N LEU A 158 3.21 5.94 21.19
CA LEU A 158 3.31 6.17 19.74
C LEU A 158 4.31 5.20 19.08
N SER A 159 5.37 4.79 19.80
CA SER A 159 6.28 3.72 19.41
C SER A 159 5.53 2.41 19.20
N GLN A 160 4.66 2.04 20.14
CA GLN A 160 3.89 0.80 20.05
C GLN A 160 2.89 0.82 18.87
N LEU A 161 2.30 1.97 18.54
CA LEU A 161 1.48 2.11 17.33
C LEU A 161 2.30 1.87 16.05
N GLN A 162 3.43 2.58 15.91
CA GLN A 162 4.31 2.45 14.75
C GLN A 162 4.83 1.02 14.57
N ARG A 163 5.13 0.32 15.68
CA ARG A 163 5.66 -1.05 15.72
C ARG A 163 4.60 -2.15 15.64
N HIS A 164 3.35 -1.79 15.47
CA HIS A 164 2.25 -2.76 15.51
C HIS A 164 2.16 -3.53 16.85
N GLN A 165 2.53 -2.91 17.94
CA GLN A 165 2.58 -3.48 19.29
C GLN A 165 1.53 -2.89 20.24
N ALA A 166 0.66 -2.01 19.75
CA ALA A 166 -0.40 -1.40 20.54
C ALA A 166 -1.62 -2.32 20.79
N GLY A 167 -1.68 -3.47 20.13
CA GLY A 167 -2.84 -4.36 20.25
C GLY A 167 -4.05 -3.92 19.42
N ILE A 168 -3.92 -2.90 18.57
CA ILE A 168 -4.98 -2.45 17.66
C ILE A 168 -5.21 -3.51 16.58
N ARG A 169 -6.48 -3.89 16.36
CA ARG A 169 -6.85 -4.83 15.31
C ARG A 169 -6.39 -4.39 13.91
N HIS A 170 -6.27 -5.34 13.02
CA HIS A 170 -6.26 -5.06 11.60
C HIS A 170 -7.71 -4.94 11.09
N TRP A 171 -7.99 -5.16 9.82
CA TRP A 171 -9.34 -5.06 9.26
C TRP A 171 -10.21 -6.25 9.61
N ARG A 172 -11.51 -6.00 9.73
CA ARG A 172 -12.55 -7.02 9.78
C ARG A 172 -13.11 -7.25 8.38
N LEU A 173 -13.76 -8.37 8.19
CA LEU A 173 -14.47 -8.65 6.93
C LEU A 173 -15.58 -7.61 6.66
N SER A 174 -16.22 -7.08 7.71
CA SER A 174 -17.20 -6.00 7.62
C SER A 174 -16.65 -4.72 7.01
N ASP A 175 -15.39 -4.40 7.28
CA ASP A 175 -14.75 -3.17 6.81
C ASP A 175 -14.61 -3.15 5.28
N LEU A 176 -14.62 -4.34 4.62
CA LEU A 176 -14.63 -4.46 3.16
C LEU A 176 -15.92 -3.94 2.51
N PHE A 177 -17.01 -3.91 3.28
CA PHE A 177 -18.32 -3.45 2.83
C PHE A 177 -18.62 -2.02 3.28
N ASN A 178 -17.71 -1.39 4.01
CA ASN A 178 -17.87 -0.01 4.44
C ASN A 178 -17.81 0.92 3.21
N ARG A 179 -18.89 1.67 2.98
CA ARG A 179 -19.06 2.64 1.89
C ARG A 179 -18.96 4.08 2.37
N HIS A 180 -18.75 4.28 3.67
CA HIS A 180 -18.63 5.60 4.27
C HIS A 180 -17.27 6.20 3.90
N TRP A 181 -17.30 7.39 3.31
CA TRP A 181 -16.09 8.16 3.01
C TRP A 181 -15.78 9.10 4.17
N TYR A 182 -14.63 8.89 4.77
CA TYR A 182 -14.15 9.71 5.89
C TYR A 182 -13.50 10.98 5.35
N GLU A 183 -13.84 12.10 5.95
CA GLU A 183 -13.31 13.41 5.55
C GLU A 183 -12.02 13.76 6.29
N SER A 184 -11.74 13.07 7.40
CA SER A 184 -10.58 13.32 8.26
C SER A 184 -10.02 12.04 8.87
N ILE A 185 -8.76 12.11 9.31
CA ILE A 185 -8.12 11.05 10.11
C ILE A 185 -8.89 10.86 11.44
N HIS A 186 -9.36 11.94 12.06
CA HIS A 186 -10.11 11.85 13.31
C HIS A 186 -11.40 11.03 13.12
N GLU A 187 -12.17 11.32 12.08
CA GLU A 187 -13.39 10.58 11.77
C GLU A 187 -13.11 9.09 11.52
N ALA A 188 -12.08 8.78 10.73
CA ALA A 188 -11.67 7.40 10.47
C ALA A 188 -11.19 6.66 11.75
N ALA A 189 -10.56 7.37 12.67
CA ALA A 189 -10.11 6.81 13.94
C ALA A 189 -11.28 6.42 14.86
N LEU A 190 -12.43 7.10 14.76
CA LEU A 190 -13.61 6.80 15.57
C LEU A 190 -14.19 5.39 15.31
N ASP A 191 -13.92 4.78 14.17
CA ASP A 191 -14.29 3.38 13.90
C ASP A 191 -13.59 2.36 14.81
N LEU A 192 -12.59 2.80 15.55
CA LEU A 192 -11.86 1.95 16.50
C LEU A 192 -12.38 2.09 17.94
N VAL A 193 -13.31 3.03 18.16
CA VAL A 193 -13.90 3.26 19.49
C VAL A 193 -14.70 2.03 19.91
N GLY A 194 -14.43 1.56 21.13
CA GLY A 194 -15.09 0.38 21.68
C GLY A 194 -14.50 -0.96 21.23
N ASP A 195 -13.54 -0.96 20.32
CA ASP A 195 -12.82 -2.18 19.96
C ASP A 195 -11.88 -2.62 21.10
N PRO A 196 -11.92 -3.90 21.49
CA PRO A 196 -10.96 -4.40 22.47
C PRO A 196 -9.56 -4.48 21.88
N LEU A 197 -8.54 -4.22 22.68
CA LEU A 197 -7.17 -4.52 22.29
C LEU A 197 -7.00 -6.04 22.16
N LEU A 198 -6.32 -6.48 21.11
CA LEU A 198 -6.06 -7.91 20.85
C LEU A 198 -5.11 -8.54 21.89
N PHE A 199 -4.31 -7.72 22.55
CA PHE A 199 -3.35 -8.09 23.59
C PHE A 199 -2.88 -6.84 24.32
N LYS A 200 -2.26 -7.03 25.47
CA LYS A 200 -1.67 -5.94 26.25
C LYS A 200 -0.57 -5.25 25.44
N PRO A 201 -0.59 -3.90 25.34
CA PRO A 201 0.42 -3.15 24.60
C PRO A 201 1.86 -3.51 24.99
N GLY A 202 2.72 -3.66 23.99
CA GLY A 202 4.13 -4.03 24.14
C GLY A 202 4.41 -5.53 24.32
N THR A 203 3.40 -6.40 24.45
CA THR A 203 3.63 -7.84 24.71
C THR A 203 3.75 -8.68 23.45
N ARG A 204 3.21 -8.23 22.34
CA ARG A 204 3.24 -8.92 21.03
C ARG A 204 3.24 -7.92 19.89
N THR A 205 3.55 -8.41 18.68
CA THR A 205 3.44 -7.66 17.44
C THR A 205 2.31 -8.28 16.59
N SER A 206 1.39 -7.43 16.12
CA SER A 206 0.33 -7.81 15.18
C SER A 206 0.09 -6.67 14.22
N TYR A 207 0.35 -6.90 12.94
CA TYR A 207 0.24 -5.87 11.90
C TYR A 207 -1.13 -5.21 11.91
N SER A 208 -1.14 -3.87 11.98
CA SER A 208 -2.35 -3.06 12.02
C SER A 208 -2.23 -1.82 11.13
N THR A 209 -3.06 -1.73 10.12
CA THR A 209 -3.20 -0.49 9.33
C THR A 209 -4.00 0.58 10.09
N PRO A 210 -5.09 0.26 10.82
CA PRO A 210 -5.78 1.20 11.69
C PRO A 210 -4.89 1.80 12.78
N GLY A 211 -3.88 1.09 13.25
CA GLY A 211 -2.88 1.65 14.17
C GLY A 211 -2.15 2.87 13.59
N TYR A 212 -1.92 2.89 12.27
CA TYR A 212 -1.34 4.06 11.59
C TYR A 212 -2.33 5.22 11.45
N THR A 213 -3.64 4.96 11.41
CA THR A 213 -4.67 6.01 11.48
C THR A 213 -4.62 6.71 12.83
N LEU A 214 -4.49 5.97 13.94
CA LEU A 214 -4.29 6.56 15.27
C LEU A 214 -2.96 7.32 15.37
N LEU A 215 -1.89 6.79 14.80
CA LEU A 215 -0.59 7.47 14.77
C LEU A 215 -0.68 8.81 14.03
N ALA A 216 -1.35 8.83 12.87
CA ALA A 216 -1.59 10.04 12.10
C ALA A 216 -2.45 11.06 12.87
N LEU A 217 -3.45 10.61 13.62
CA LEU A 217 -4.25 11.48 14.48
C LEU A 217 -3.38 12.15 15.55
N ALA A 218 -2.48 11.41 16.19
CA ALA A 218 -1.52 11.99 17.14
C ALA A 218 -0.59 13.00 16.45
N MET A 219 -0.13 12.70 15.24
CA MET A 219 0.70 13.62 14.46
C MET A 219 -0.04 14.92 14.12
N GLU A 220 -1.31 14.87 13.70
CA GLU A 220 -2.16 16.05 13.47
C GLU A 220 -2.27 16.93 14.72
N LYS A 221 -2.52 16.31 15.87
CA LYS A 221 -2.68 17.03 17.13
C LYS A 221 -1.42 17.80 17.54
N VAL A 222 -0.24 17.19 17.44
CA VAL A 222 1.02 17.87 17.81
C VAL A 222 1.45 18.89 16.76
N ALA A 223 1.19 18.64 15.49
CA ALA A 223 1.51 19.55 14.41
C ALA A 223 0.50 20.73 14.31
N ARG A 224 -0.71 20.57 14.83
CA ARG A 224 -1.86 21.46 14.63
C ARG A 224 -2.18 21.70 13.16
N GLU A 225 -2.10 20.64 12.39
CA GLU A 225 -2.22 20.63 10.94
C GLU A 225 -2.88 19.31 10.53
N ASP A 226 -3.77 19.31 9.55
CA ASP A 226 -4.38 18.07 9.06
C ASP A 226 -3.35 17.18 8.34
N TYR A 227 -3.62 15.89 8.30
CA TYR A 227 -2.70 14.90 7.75
C TYR A 227 -2.35 15.15 6.28
N PRO A 228 -3.26 15.54 5.38
CA PRO A 228 -2.91 15.88 4.01
C PRO A 228 -1.88 17.00 3.90
N HIS A 229 -2.10 18.13 4.57
CA HIS A 229 -1.16 19.27 4.57
C HIS A 229 0.17 18.88 5.23
N LEU A 230 0.09 18.15 6.36
CA LEU A 230 1.28 17.62 7.05
C LEU A 230 2.14 16.76 6.12
N MET A 231 1.51 15.88 5.33
CA MET A 231 2.24 15.01 4.40
C MET A 231 2.86 15.80 3.25
N HIS A 232 2.16 16.80 2.69
CA HIS A 232 2.74 17.71 1.71
C HIS A 232 3.98 18.39 2.26
N ARG A 233 3.86 19.07 3.39
CA ARG A 233 4.96 19.85 4.00
C ARG A 233 6.16 18.98 4.40
N LEU A 234 5.91 17.80 4.96
CA LEU A 234 6.99 16.97 5.54
C LEU A 234 7.55 15.93 4.58
N VAL A 235 6.80 15.52 3.55
CA VAL A 235 7.20 14.39 2.71
C VAL A 235 7.09 14.69 1.23
N LEU A 236 5.88 15.03 0.74
CA LEU A 236 5.63 15.04 -0.70
C LEU A 236 6.39 16.16 -1.40
N ASP A 237 6.25 17.40 -0.91
CA ASP A 237 6.91 18.56 -1.51
C ASP A 237 8.45 18.49 -1.38
N PRO A 238 9.03 18.14 -0.18
CA PRO A 238 10.47 17.98 -0.06
C PRO A 238 11.07 16.87 -0.93
N ALA A 239 10.32 15.81 -1.19
CA ALA A 239 10.76 14.73 -2.07
C ALA A 239 10.47 14.99 -3.56
N GLY A 240 9.80 16.08 -3.92
CA GLY A 240 9.38 16.39 -5.28
C GLY A 240 8.32 15.44 -5.83
N MET A 241 7.42 14.96 -4.98
CA MET A 241 6.35 14.00 -5.31
C MET A 241 5.07 14.73 -5.73
N HIS A 242 5.12 15.42 -6.85
CA HIS A 242 4.03 16.31 -7.30
C HIS A 242 2.82 15.55 -7.88
N ASP A 243 2.98 14.27 -8.23
CA ASP A 243 1.95 13.36 -8.76
C ASP A 243 1.55 12.30 -7.73
N THR A 244 1.58 12.67 -6.44
CA THR A 244 1.18 11.78 -5.33
C THR A 244 0.13 12.46 -4.48
N PHE A 245 -0.97 11.76 -4.22
CA PHE A 245 -2.08 12.31 -3.44
C PHE A 245 -2.82 11.22 -2.67
N LEU A 246 -3.58 11.64 -1.65
CA LEU A 246 -4.50 10.78 -0.93
C LEU A 246 -5.75 10.51 -1.76
N ASP A 247 -6.17 9.25 -1.84
CA ASP A 247 -7.40 8.90 -2.55
C ASP A 247 -8.61 9.52 -1.86
N ARG A 248 -9.35 10.33 -2.60
CA ARG A 248 -10.58 10.99 -2.19
C ARG A 248 -11.69 10.69 -3.18
N PHE A 249 -12.94 10.69 -2.71
CA PHE A 249 -14.10 10.39 -3.54
C PHE A 249 -14.22 11.28 -4.79
N ASN A 250 -13.94 12.57 -4.66
CA ASN A 250 -14.01 13.55 -5.75
C ASN A 250 -12.67 13.66 -6.48
N ARG A 251 -12.22 12.59 -7.12
CA ARG A 251 -10.99 12.59 -7.91
C ARG A 251 -11.15 13.41 -9.19
N THR A 252 -10.21 14.31 -9.42
CA THR A 252 -10.14 15.12 -10.65
C THR A 252 -9.11 14.59 -11.66
N THR A 253 -8.28 13.62 -11.26
CA THR A 253 -7.21 13.07 -12.09
C THR A 253 -7.68 11.89 -12.93
N GLY A 254 -7.43 11.94 -14.25
CA GLY A 254 -7.94 10.96 -15.21
C GLY A 254 -7.14 9.66 -15.37
N HIS A 255 -5.92 9.58 -14.80
CA HIS A 255 -4.97 8.48 -15.03
C HIS A 255 -4.77 7.63 -13.78
N ILE A 256 -5.83 6.98 -13.31
CA ILE A 256 -5.74 6.05 -12.18
C ILE A 256 -5.90 4.63 -12.70
N ALA A 257 -4.96 3.77 -12.35
CA ALA A 257 -5.00 2.37 -12.70
C ALA A 257 -6.19 1.67 -12.04
N THR A 258 -7.10 1.17 -12.86
CA THR A 258 -8.27 0.41 -12.41
C THR A 258 -7.81 -0.90 -11.75
N PRO A 259 -8.27 -1.21 -10.54
CA PRO A 259 -7.90 -2.44 -9.85
C PRO A 259 -8.55 -3.67 -10.46
N TYR A 260 -7.79 -4.76 -10.55
CA TYR A 260 -8.25 -6.04 -11.06
C TYR A 260 -7.84 -7.21 -10.16
N PHE A 261 -8.71 -8.20 -10.08
CA PHE A 261 -8.36 -9.53 -9.62
C PHE A 261 -8.05 -10.40 -10.84
N VAL A 262 -6.85 -11.00 -10.85
CA VAL A 262 -6.39 -11.82 -11.97
C VAL A 262 -6.21 -13.26 -11.54
N SER A 263 -6.80 -14.17 -12.28
CA SER A 263 -6.56 -15.61 -12.19
C SER A 263 -6.06 -16.14 -13.54
N SER A 264 -5.62 -17.39 -13.58
CA SER A 264 -5.18 -18.03 -14.83
C SER A 264 -6.25 -18.03 -15.97
N LYS A 265 -7.51 -17.75 -15.65
CA LYS A 265 -8.63 -17.85 -16.58
C LYS A 265 -9.44 -16.56 -16.74
N SER A 266 -9.21 -15.54 -15.94
CA SER A 266 -10.04 -14.34 -15.98
C SER A 266 -9.39 -13.12 -15.34
N ILE A 267 -9.72 -11.96 -15.88
CA ILE A 267 -9.48 -10.64 -15.31
C ILE A 267 -10.84 -10.13 -14.86
N VAL A 268 -10.97 -9.77 -13.59
CA VAL A 268 -12.21 -9.28 -13.01
C VAL A 268 -11.96 -7.90 -12.42
N ARG A 269 -12.70 -6.89 -12.92
CA ARG A 269 -12.64 -5.53 -12.37
C ARG A 269 -13.10 -5.55 -10.91
N ILE A 270 -12.26 -5.03 -10.03
CA ILE A 270 -12.62 -4.81 -8.62
C ILE A 270 -13.51 -3.57 -8.56
N PRO A 271 -14.63 -3.60 -7.82
CA PRO A 271 -15.43 -2.41 -7.58
C PRO A 271 -14.61 -1.31 -6.95
N GLU A 272 -15.03 -0.09 -7.17
CA GLU A 272 -14.49 1.05 -6.43
C GLU A 272 -14.62 0.78 -4.92
N PHE A 273 -13.51 0.96 -4.20
CA PHE A 273 -13.45 0.72 -2.77
C PHE A 273 -12.91 1.95 -2.07
N ASN A 274 -13.37 2.13 -0.85
CA ASN A 274 -12.98 3.23 -0.01
C ASN A 274 -11.64 2.94 0.68
N VAL A 275 -10.73 3.89 0.65
CA VAL A 275 -9.44 3.84 1.36
C VAL A 275 -9.24 5.05 2.28
N SER A 276 -10.30 5.87 2.48
CA SER A 276 -10.21 7.05 3.33
C SER A 276 -10.06 6.73 4.82
N ASP A 277 -10.44 5.52 5.23
CA ASP A 277 -10.21 4.98 6.58
C ASP A 277 -8.74 4.66 6.88
N ARG A 278 -7.87 4.70 5.86
CA ARG A 278 -6.50 4.16 5.94
C ARG A 278 -5.43 5.03 5.28
N TRP A 279 -5.65 6.33 5.13
CA TRP A 279 -4.71 7.22 4.44
C TRP A 279 -3.27 7.02 4.89
N ALA A 280 -3.01 7.09 6.20
CA ALA A 280 -1.67 6.94 6.76
C ALA A 280 -1.03 5.56 6.58
N GLY A 281 -1.85 4.54 6.39
CA GLY A 281 -1.40 3.15 6.29
C GLY A 281 -1.49 2.55 4.89
N GLY A 282 -2.13 3.23 3.91
CA GLY A 282 -2.34 2.61 2.60
C GLY A 282 -3.20 3.39 1.60
N GLY A 283 -3.57 4.63 1.86
CA GLY A 283 -4.54 5.37 1.04
C GLY A 283 -3.95 6.35 0.02
N PHE A 284 -2.67 6.23 -0.34
CA PHE A 284 -2.04 7.05 -1.37
C PHE A 284 -2.15 6.42 -2.75
N LEU A 285 -2.33 7.30 -3.73
CA LEU A 285 -2.14 7.08 -5.14
C LEU A 285 -0.87 7.81 -5.57
N ALA A 286 0.03 7.12 -6.27
CA ALA A 286 1.30 7.68 -6.73
C ALA A 286 1.72 7.10 -8.07
N THR A 287 2.51 7.84 -8.82
CA THR A 287 3.27 7.31 -9.94
C THR A 287 4.51 6.55 -9.41
N PRO A 288 4.99 5.51 -10.10
CA PRO A 288 6.27 4.87 -9.73
C PRO A 288 7.44 5.84 -9.69
N ALA A 289 7.42 6.88 -10.52
CA ALA A 289 8.42 7.94 -10.55
C ALA A 289 8.49 8.73 -9.24
N ASP A 290 7.34 9.08 -8.67
CA ASP A 290 7.29 9.79 -7.39
C ASP A 290 7.78 8.92 -6.23
N VAL A 291 7.45 7.64 -6.24
CA VAL A 291 7.95 6.72 -5.21
C VAL A 291 9.47 6.56 -5.32
N VAL A 292 10.05 6.61 -6.54
CA VAL A 292 11.52 6.67 -6.73
C VAL A 292 12.09 7.97 -6.16
N ARG A 293 11.43 9.13 -6.39
CA ARG A 293 11.88 10.41 -5.82
C ARG A 293 11.92 10.34 -4.29
N PHE A 294 10.89 9.76 -3.66
CA PHE A 294 10.90 9.50 -2.23
C PHE A 294 12.09 8.63 -1.81
N GLY A 295 12.30 7.50 -2.47
CA GLY A 295 13.43 6.60 -2.18
C GLY A 295 14.79 7.29 -2.32
N ASN A 296 14.96 8.11 -3.35
CA ASN A 296 16.14 8.93 -3.58
C ASN A 296 16.35 9.96 -2.45
N ALA A 297 15.32 10.69 -2.05
CA ALA A 297 15.38 11.67 -0.98
C ALA A 297 15.74 11.02 0.38
N VAL A 298 15.22 9.82 0.66
CA VAL A 298 15.60 9.02 1.83
C VAL A 298 17.07 8.60 1.73
N LEU A 299 17.50 8.12 0.58
CA LEU A 299 18.88 7.65 0.34
C LEU A 299 19.89 8.79 0.46
N GLN A 300 19.58 9.97 -0.05
CA GLN A 300 20.44 11.15 0.02
C GLN A 300 20.45 11.81 1.39
N GLY A 301 19.48 11.50 2.26
CA GLY A 301 19.37 12.09 3.60
C GLY A 301 18.78 13.50 3.60
N GLU A 302 18.02 13.86 2.57
CA GLU A 302 17.38 15.17 2.44
C GLU A 302 16.12 15.29 3.30
N MET A 303 15.52 14.15 3.63
CA MET A 303 14.24 14.09 4.35
C MET A 303 14.38 14.16 5.86
N VAL A 304 15.45 13.57 6.39
CA VAL A 304 15.70 13.42 7.82
C VAL A 304 17.19 13.44 8.10
N SER A 305 17.59 13.83 9.32
CA SER A 305 19.01 13.86 9.70
C SER A 305 19.70 12.51 9.52
N ALA A 306 21.03 12.53 9.37
CA ALA A 306 21.83 11.31 9.27
C ALA A 306 21.62 10.36 10.47
N ARG A 307 21.41 10.91 11.66
CA ARG A 307 21.12 10.14 12.88
C ARG A 307 19.75 9.47 12.78
N PHE A 308 18.73 10.19 12.33
CA PHE A 308 17.38 9.64 12.18
C PHE A 308 17.32 8.67 11.00
N ARG A 309 17.96 8.99 9.88
CA ARG A 309 18.10 8.09 8.74
C ARG A 309 18.74 6.76 9.16
N ALA A 310 19.84 6.79 9.90
CA ALA A 310 20.46 5.58 10.42
C ALA A 310 19.50 4.75 11.29
N ARG A 311 18.57 5.40 11.98
CA ARG A 311 17.51 4.73 12.75
C ARG A 311 16.37 4.23 11.88
N LEU A 312 15.98 4.97 10.83
CA LEU A 312 15.03 4.52 9.82
C LEU A 312 15.54 3.27 9.05
N LEU A 313 16.83 3.12 8.90
CA LEU A 313 17.48 2.12 8.08
C LEU A 313 18.02 0.91 8.86
N ARG A 314 17.86 0.84 10.19
CA ARG A 314 18.29 -0.28 11.02
C ARG A 314 17.13 -1.19 11.37
N GLN A 315 17.32 -2.49 11.27
CA GLN A 315 16.45 -3.44 11.97
C GLN A 315 16.51 -3.17 13.46
N ALA A 316 15.35 -2.96 14.06
CA ALA A 316 15.25 -2.80 15.49
C ALA A 316 15.61 -4.11 16.19
N THR A 317 16.75 -4.14 16.87
CA THR A 317 17.18 -5.26 17.69
C THR A 317 16.70 -5.14 19.14
N GLY A 318 16.09 -4.01 19.53
CA GLY A 318 15.64 -3.72 20.89
C GLY A 318 14.26 -3.06 20.98
N ILE A 319 13.67 -3.10 22.18
CA ILE A 319 12.34 -2.51 22.48
C ILE A 319 12.34 -0.97 22.32
N ASP A 320 13.49 -0.33 22.47
CA ASP A 320 13.67 1.12 22.45
C ASP A 320 14.13 1.68 21.08
N ASP A 321 14.46 0.81 20.12
CA ASP A 321 14.87 1.26 18.80
C ASP A 321 13.66 1.51 17.91
N LEU A 322 13.66 2.65 17.21
CA LEU A 322 12.65 2.98 16.23
C LEU A 322 12.62 1.93 15.12
N PRO A 323 11.56 1.22 14.97
CA PRO A 323 11.40 0.47 13.75
C PRO A 323 10.78 1.35 12.69
N ILE A 324 11.14 1.21 11.77
CA ILE A 324 11.29 1.48 10.45
C ILE A 324 10.20 0.85 9.62
N ALA A 325 9.82 1.60 8.66
CA ALA A 325 8.98 1.16 7.60
C ALA A 325 9.68 0.17 6.65
N PHE A 326 11.01 0.14 6.55
CA PHE A 326 11.77 -0.71 5.63
C PHE A 326 12.22 -2.01 6.28
N ILE A 327 12.24 -3.09 5.50
CA ILE A 327 12.84 -4.37 5.85
C ILE A 327 14.25 -4.38 5.27
N GLU A 328 15.24 -4.68 6.11
CA GLU A 328 16.60 -4.97 5.62
C GLU A 328 16.65 -6.40 5.09
N GLU A 329 17.09 -6.55 3.86
CA GLU A 329 17.32 -7.85 3.23
C GLU A 329 18.73 -7.91 2.65
N GLN A 330 19.35 -9.08 2.78
CA GLN A 330 20.60 -9.36 2.07
C GLN A 330 20.27 -9.74 0.63
N SER A 331 20.84 -9.00 -0.30
CA SER A 331 20.69 -9.24 -1.75
C SER A 331 22.02 -9.68 -2.39
N SER A 332 21.98 -10.02 -3.66
CA SER A 332 23.19 -10.29 -4.47
C SER A 332 24.09 -9.05 -4.63
N LEU A 333 23.56 -7.86 -4.37
CA LEU A 333 24.23 -6.56 -4.46
C LEU A 333 24.58 -5.97 -3.08
N GLY A 334 24.57 -6.76 -2.02
CA GLY A 334 24.74 -6.29 -0.66
C GLY A 334 23.43 -6.03 0.05
N MET A 335 23.43 -5.19 1.07
CA MET A 335 22.24 -4.87 1.85
C MET A 335 21.28 -4.01 1.03
N LYS A 336 20.02 -4.39 0.98
CA LYS A 336 18.93 -3.57 0.45
C LYS A 336 17.89 -3.27 1.51
N LEU A 337 17.22 -2.15 1.37
CA LEU A 337 16.07 -1.74 2.13
C LEU A 337 14.85 -1.91 1.25
N THR A 338 13.93 -2.75 1.64
CA THR A 338 12.75 -3.03 0.83
C THR A 338 11.48 -2.86 1.61
N GLY A 339 10.42 -2.61 0.89
CA GLY A 339 9.10 -2.62 1.43
C GLY A 339 8.05 -2.71 0.34
N GLY A 340 6.93 -3.27 0.71
CA GLY A 340 5.85 -3.53 -0.23
C GLY A 340 4.50 -3.06 0.27
N GLY A 341 3.64 -2.82 -0.68
CA GLY A 341 2.22 -2.61 -0.48
C GLY A 341 1.43 -3.67 -1.23
N THR A 342 0.55 -4.36 -0.53
CA THR A 342 -0.40 -5.29 -1.14
C THR A 342 -1.80 -4.95 -0.68
N GLY A 343 -2.71 -4.82 -1.61
CA GLY A 343 -4.11 -4.55 -1.34
C GLY A 343 -5.01 -5.15 -2.43
N TRP A 344 -6.30 -4.93 -2.31
CA TRP A 344 -7.26 -5.30 -3.36
C TRP A 344 -7.00 -4.56 -4.68
N SER A 345 -6.38 -3.37 -4.58
CA SER A 345 -6.11 -2.46 -5.69
C SER A 345 -4.88 -2.80 -6.51
N GLY A 346 -3.99 -3.65 -6.00
CA GLY A 346 -2.74 -3.96 -6.65
C GLY A 346 -1.62 -4.30 -5.68
N ARG A 347 -0.44 -4.38 -6.23
CA ARG A 347 0.80 -4.59 -5.49
C ARG A 347 1.85 -3.59 -5.93
N SER A 348 2.59 -3.08 -4.98
CA SER A 348 3.74 -2.20 -5.21
C SER A 348 4.93 -2.65 -4.37
N SER A 349 6.14 -2.36 -4.85
CA SER A 349 7.38 -2.55 -4.11
C SER A 349 8.27 -1.32 -4.27
N LEU A 350 9.05 -1.05 -3.23
CA LEU A 350 10.11 -0.06 -3.21
C LEU A 350 11.36 -0.75 -2.66
N SER A 351 12.42 -0.80 -3.45
CA SER A 351 13.71 -1.35 -3.07
C SER A 351 14.79 -0.29 -3.24
N ILE A 352 15.54 -0.05 -2.18
CA ILE A 352 16.64 0.92 -2.12
C ILE A 352 17.93 0.13 -1.91
N TYR A 353 18.92 0.37 -2.72
CA TYR A 353 20.25 -0.24 -2.67
C TYR A 353 21.26 0.85 -2.30
N PRO A 354 21.59 1.02 -1.00
CA PRO A 354 22.40 2.14 -0.54
C PRO A 354 23.82 2.16 -1.11
N GLU A 355 24.47 1.01 -1.21
CA GLU A 355 25.83 0.90 -1.75
C GLU A 355 25.88 1.19 -3.25
N GLN A 356 24.89 0.73 -3.99
CA GLN A 356 24.74 0.99 -5.42
C GLN A 356 24.11 2.34 -5.72
N ARG A 357 23.56 3.02 -4.72
CA ARG A 357 22.81 4.27 -4.89
C ARG A 357 21.70 4.15 -5.93
N VAL A 358 21.01 3.00 -5.94
CA VAL A 358 19.93 2.66 -6.86
C VAL A 358 18.63 2.52 -6.09
N VAL A 359 17.55 3.02 -6.67
CA VAL A 359 16.18 2.85 -6.19
C VAL A 359 15.34 2.21 -7.29
N VAL A 360 14.66 1.13 -6.99
CA VAL A 360 13.74 0.43 -7.91
C VAL A 360 12.34 0.42 -7.33
N VAL A 361 11.37 0.82 -8.13
CA VAL A 361 9.95 0.78 -7.78
C VAL A 361 9.18 0.00 -8.84
N ILE A 362 8.33 -0.92 -8.40
CA ILE A 362 7.42 -1.67 -9.27
C ILE A 362 6.00 -1.47 -8.75
N ALA A 363 5.04 -1.27 -9.66
CA ALA A 363 3.63 -1.20 -9.34
C ALA A 363 2.79 -1.98 -10.34
N THR A 364 1.71 -2.61 -9.85
CA THR A 364 0.74 -3.32 -10.67
C THR A 364 -0.67 -2.93 -10.24
N ASN A 365 -1.63 -2.97 -11.15
CA ASN A 365 -3.05 -2.74 -10.83
C ASN A 365 -3.80 -4.06 -10.53
N THR A 366 -3.10 -5.07 -10.08
CA THR A 366 -3.71 -6.34 -9.73
C THR A 366 -3.06 -6.99 -8.51
N ARG A 367 -3.87 -7.71 -7.74
CA ARG A 367 -3.40 -8.70 -6.79
C ARG A 367 -3.54 -10.07 -7.44
N PRO A 368 -2.42 -10.79 -7.69
CA PRO A 368 -2.47 -12.17 -8.18
C PRO A 368 -3.19 -13.08 -7.18
N ALA A 369 -3.92 -14.06 -7.68
CA ALA A 369 -4.65 -15.03 -6.84
C ALA A 369 -3.72 -15.87 -5.94
N ASP A 370 -2.48 -16.08 -6.36
CA ASP A 370 -1.47 -16.85 -5.65
C ASP A 370 -0.59 -16.02 -4.69
N ASP A 371 -0.91 -14.74 -4.55
CA ASP A 371 -0.19 -13.74 -3.75
C ASP A 371 1.33 -13.61 -4.07
N ARG A 372 1.79 -14.27 -5.13
CA ARG A 372 3.16 -14.13 -5.62
C ARG A 372 3.32 -12.78 -6.29
N GLY A 373 4.43 -12.11 -6.06
CA GLY A 373 4.74 -10.82 -6.67
C GLY A 373 4.77 -10.85 -8.20
N PRO A 374 5.11 -9.73 -8.84
CA PRO A 374 5.15 -9.62 -10.30
C PRO A 374 6.13 -10.57 -10.98
N GLY A 375 6.93 -11.31 -10.21
CA GLY A 375 7.96 -12.20 -10.75
C GLY A 375 9.12 -11.42 -11.37
N ILE A 376 9.28 -10.18 -10.95
CA ILE A 376 10.41 -9.32 -11.31
C ILE A 376 11.37 -9.34 -10.13
N ASP A 377 12.59 -9.69 -10.42
CA ASP A 377 13.70 -9.63 -9.46
C ASP A 377 14.29 -8.22 -9.49
N GLU A 378 14.04 -7.45 -8.43
CA GLU A 378 14.56 -6.09 -8.30
C GLU A 378 16.08 -6.05 -8.23
N ASP A 379 16.75 -7.11 -7.75
CA ASP A 379 18.21 -7.19 -7.71
C ASP A 379 18.80 -7.24 -9.12
N ILE A 380 18.15 -7.96 -10.05
CA ILE A 380 18.54 -7.97 -11.47
C ILE A 380 18.41 -6.58 -12.08
N ILE A 381 17.30 -5.89 -11.80
CA ILE A 381 17.09 -4.52 -12.30
C ILE A 381 18.15 -3.58 -11.73
N ALA A 382 18.39 -3.61 -10.42
CA ALA A 382 19.41 -2.77 -9.80
C ALA A 382 20.81 -3.04 -10.37
N ALA A 383 21.15 -4.33 -10.62
CA ALA A 383 22.42 -4.71 -11.23
C ALA A 383 22.58 -4.15 -12.65
N LEU A 384 21.52 -4.19 -13.49
CA LEU A 384 21.55 -3.61 -14.84
C LEU A 384 21.91 -2.13 -14.83
N PHE A 385 21.27 -1.36 -13.93
CA PHE A 385 21.49 0.08 -13.83
C PHE A 385 22.80 0.43 -13.11
N THR A 386 23.30 -0.43 -12.23
CA THR A 386 24.61 -0.26 -11.61
C THR A 386 25.74 -0.49 -12.64
N ALA A 387 25.62 -1.51 -13.49
CA ALA A 387 26.61 -1.85 -14.50
C ALA A 387 26.67 -0.85 -15.68
N ALA A 388 25.64 -0.03 -15.85
CA ALA A 388 25.55 0.97 -16.93
C ALA A 388 26.15 2.34 -16.56
N ARG A 389 26.77 2.48 -15.39
CA ARG A 389 27.53 3.67 -14.97
C ARG A 389 28.90 3.78 -15.70
#